data_5b80333aa547efaf4650607a1c71afa0
#
_entry.id   5b80333aa547efaf4650607a1c71afa0
#
_cell.length_a   1.000
_cell.length_b   1.000
_cell.length_c   1.000
_cell.angle_alpha   90.00
_cell.angle_beta   90.00
_cell.angle_gamma   90.00
#
_symmetry.space_group_name_H-M   'P 1'
#
loop_
_entity.id
_entity.type
_entity.pdbx_description
1 polymer ?
#
loop_
_entity_poly.entity_id
_entity_poly.type
_entity_poly.pdbx_seq_one_letter_code
_entity_poly.pdbx_strand_id
1 'polypeptide(L)'
;WGSRKNVSSRLVWEVEAMKAAFGSTFRLVVPPFGGLLYWQGSVEINMSILDSPFHNLKIVYPKEYPNRPAEAYCVKPRIYSEKHQYEDGQLCLFNPKDGEQYGWNPSKSTAVTVGGWAIQWLYAYYTWRSTGKWPGIEERIKASTPLPRRRRR
;
A
#
# COMPACT_ATOMS: atom_id res chain seq x y z
N TRP A 1 6.97 7.27 -14.99
CA TRP A 1 7.07 8.66 -14.56
C TRP A 1 6.96 9.70 -15.70
N GLY A 2 7.18 9.35 -16.94
CA GLY A 2 7.16 10.28 -18.08
C GLY A 2 8.49 11.03 -18.27
N SER A 3 8.43 12.31 -18.74
CA SER A 3 9.62 13.13 -19.00
C SER A 3 10.35 13.50 -17.69
N ARG A 4 11.65 13.85 -17.78
CA ARG A 4 12.45 14.30 -16.63
C ARG A 4 11.79 15.45 -15.85
N LYS A 5 11.19 16.42 -16.54
CA LYS A 5 10.49 17.54 -15.90
C LYS A 5 9.29 17.08 -15.10
N ASN A 6 8.50 16.16 -15.64
CA ASN A 6 7.34 15.61 -14.96
C ASN A 6 7.74 14.77 -13.75
N VAL A 7 8.79 13.97 -13.86
CA VAL A 7 9.35 13.19 -12.75
C VAL A 7 9.78 14.10 -11.61
N SER A 8 10.53 15.15 -11.89
CA SER A 8 11.02 16.09 -10.86
C SER A 8 9.87 16.80 -10.14
N SER A 9 8.89 17.32 -10.87
CA SER A 9 7.72 18.00 -10.29
C SER A 9 6.87 17.06 -9.46
N ARG A 10 6.63 15.88 -9.95
CA ARG A 10 5.87 14.85 -9.22
C ARG A 10 6.59 14.41 -7.96
N LEU A 11 7.89 14.17 -8.03
CA LEU A 11 8.68 13.72 -6.90
C LEU A 11 8.74 14.78 -5.78
N VAL A 12 8.86 16.06 -6.12
CA VAL A 12 8.79 17.15 -5.14
C VAL A 12 7.45 17.12 -4.40
N TRP A 13 6.35 16.99 -5.11
CA TRP A 13 5.04 16.88 -4.49
C TRP A 13 4.92 15.64 -3.58
N GLU A 14 5.41 14.49 -4.03
CA GLU A 14 5.42 13.26 -3.23
C GLU A 14 6.22 13.42 -1.92
N VAL A 15 7.40 14.03 -2.01
CA VAL A 15 8.25 14.28 -0.83
C VAL A 15 7.56 15.23 0.15
N GLU A 16 6.97 16.31 -0.32
CA GLU A 16 6.23 17.25 0.52
C GLU A 16 5.01 16.59 1.17
N ALA A 17 4.25 15.80 0.41
CA ALA A 17 3.10 15.08 0.92
C ALA A 17 3.48 14.06 2.00
N MET A 18 4.54 13.30 1.77
CA MET A 18 5.03 12.33 2.75
C MET A 18 5.54 12.99 4.03
N LYS A 19 6.24 14.12 3.91
CA LYS A 19 6.67 14.92 5.07
C LYS A 19 5.49 15.46 5.87
N ALA A 20 4.48 15.99 5.18
CA ALA A 20 3.30 16.54 5.83
C ALA A 20 2.49 15.48 6.57
N ALA A 21 2.35 14.29 5.99
CA ALA A 21 1.53 13.21 6.55
C ALA A 21 2.25 12.38 7.63
N PHE A 22 3.53 12.08 7.42
CA PHE A 22 4.28 11.13 8.24
C PHE A 22 5.54 11.73 8.90
N GLY A 23 5.83 13.00 8.68
CA GLY A 23 7.04 13.63 9.23
C GLY A 23 8.31 12.93 8.76
N SER A 24 9.14 12.50 9.70
CA SER A 24 10.39 11.78 9.44
C SER A 24 10.25 10.25 9.52
N THR A 25 9.05 9.72 9.65
CA THR A 25 8.80 8.27 9.78
C THR A 25 9.31 7.49 8.58
N PHE A 26 9.08 8.01 7.38
CA PHE A 26 9.56 7.41 6.14
C PHE A 26 10.72 8.19 5.55
N ARG A 27 11.69 7.48 5.00
CA ARG A 27 12.78 8.06 4.21
C ARG A 27 12.70 7.56 2.77
N LEU A 28 12.99 8.44 1.82
CA LEU A 28 13.10 8.08 0.41
C LEU A 28 14.46 7.42 0.17
N VAL A 29 14.43 6.25 -0.44
CA VAL A 29 15.62 5.50 -0.82
C VAL A 29 15.77 5.51 -2.32
N VAL A 30 16.92 5.93 -2.79
CA VAL A 30 17.32 5.89 -4.19
C VAL A 30 18.30 4.72 -4.33
N PRO A 31 17.86 3.55 -4.88
CA PRO A 31 18.76 2.42 -5.02
C PRO A 31 19.89 2.75 -5.97
N PRO A 32 21.14 2.28 -5.69
CA PRO A 32 22.22 2.36 -6.66
C PRO A 32 21.89 1.50 -7.89
N PHE A 33 22.52 1.82 -9.01
CA PHE A 33 22.40 1.03 -10.26
C PHE A 33 20.99 0.98 -10.89
N GLY A 34 20.17 2.01 -10.71
CA GLY A 34 18.92 2.20 -11.44
C GLY A 34 17.73 1.39 -10.95
N GLY A 35 17.72 0.97 -9.70
CA GLY A 35 16.54 0.36 -9.07
C GLY A 35 15.39 1.35 -8.88
N LEU A 36 14.21 0.83 -8.58
CA LEU A 36 13.02 1.64 -8.34
C LEU A 36 13.12 2.42 -7.03
N LEU A 37 12.71 3.69 -7.05
CA LEU A 37 12.59 4.51 -5.86
C LEU A 37 11.58 3.89 -4.88
N TYR A 38 11.87 3.98 -3.59
CA TYR A 38 10.94 3.55 -2.58
C TYR A 38 11.08 4.35 -1.27
N TRP A 39 9.98 4.40 -0.53
CA TRP A 39 9.95 4.87 0.85
C TRP A 39 10.10 3.68 1.78
N GLN A 40 10.84 3.86 2.85
CA GLN A 40 10.94 2.88 3.91
C GLN A 40 10.86 3.55 5.27
N GLY A 41 10.06 2.97 6.16
CA GLY A 41 9.88 3.50 7.49
C GLY A 41 9.20 2.51 8.42
N SER A 42 9.37 2.76 9.72
CA SER A 42 8.75 1.98 10.78
C SER A 42 7.50 2.69 11.28
N VAL A 43 6.37 2.01 11.19
CA VAL A 43 5.08 2.48 11.74
C VAL A 43 4.71 1.67 12.98
N GLU A 44 3.91 2.25 13.85
CA GLU A 44 3.40 1.57 15.04
C GLU A 44 1.97 1.09 14.82
N ILE A 45 1.75 -0.20 15.05
CA ILE A 45 0.42 -0.80 15.05
C ILE A 45 0.08 -1.15 16.49
N ASN A 46 -0.81 -0.37 17.08
CA ASN A 46 -1.16 -0.47 18.48
C ASN A 46 -2.35 -1.42 18.69
N MET A 47 -2.03 -2.69 18.84
CA MET A 47 -3.00 -3.74 19.17
C MET A 47 -2.47 -4.62 20.29
N SER A 48 -3.34 -4.97 21.24
CA SER A 48 -2.98 -5.71 22.44
C SER A 48 -2.42 -7.11 22.21
N ILE A 49 -2.73 -7.70 21.06
CA ILE A 49 -2.24 -9.03 20.67
C ILE A 49 -0.79 -9.06 20.18
N LEU A 50 -0.21 -7.88 19.93
CA LEU A 50 1.14 -7.76 19.39
C LEU A 50 2.18 -7.65 20.49
N ASP A 51 3.26 -8.44 20.38
CA ASP A 51 4.43 -8.34 21.26
C ASP A 51 5.24 -7.07 20.98
N SER A 52 5.27 -6.66 19.71
CA SER A 52 5.91 -5.43 19.26
C SER A 52 5.00 -4.65 18.32
N PRO A 53 4.82 -3.33 18.52
CA PRO A 53 3.98 -2.51 17.65
C PRO A 53 4.67 -2.15 16.33
N PHE A 54 5.99 -2.28 16.23
CA PHE A 54 6.76 -1.77 15.11
C PHE A 54 6.67 -2.64 13.86
N HIS A 55 6.32 -2.01 12.75
CA HIS A 55 6.22 -2.63 11.42
C HIS A 55 7.01 -1.80 10.42
N ASN A 56 7.98 -2.41 9.78
CA ASN A 56 8.75 -1.76 8.72
C ASN A 56 8.01 -1.92 7.40
N LEU A 57 7.58 -0.81 6.83
CA LEU A 57 6.89 -0.73 5.54
C LEU A 57 7.83 -0.24 4.45
N LYS A 58 7.65 -0.78 3.27
CA LYS A 58 8.30 -0.36 2.03
C LYS A 58 7.24 0.01 1.01
N ILE A 59 7.32 1.22 0.46
CA ILE A 59 6.40 1.74 -0.55
C ILE A 59 7.20 2.02 -1.81
N VAL A 60 6.99 1.20 -2.85
CA VAL A 60 7.79 1.20 -4.07
C VAL A 60 7.03 1.90 -5.20
N TYR A 61 7.70 2.77 -5.92
CA TYR A 61 7.17 3.39 -7.13
C TYR A 61 7.42 2.47 -8.34
N PRO A 62 6.39 1.91 -8.99
CA PRO A 62 6.59 1.17 -10.22
C PRO A 62 6.98 2.08 -11.37
N LYS A 63 7.50 1.52 -12.46
CA LYS A 63 7.91 2.29 -13.63
C LYS A 63 6.78 3.14 -14.21
N GLU A 64 5.56 2.63 -14.18
CA GLU A 64 4.36 3.27 -14.73
C GLU A 64 3.69 4.25 -13.76
N TYR A 65 4.33 4.50 -12.61
CA TYR A 65 3.84 5.48 -11.65
C TYR A 65 3.75 6.88 -12.29
N PRO A 66 2.71 7.68 -12.10
CA PRO A 66 1.55 7.45 -11.21
C PRO A 66 0.34 6.75 -11.88
N ASN A 67 0.44 6.32 -13.14
CA ASN A 67 -0.66 5.61 -13.81
C ASN A 67 -0.98 4.27 -13.13
N ARG A 68 0.03 3.60 -12.59
CA ARG A 68 -0.12 2.53 -11.61
C ARG A 68 0.16 3.03 -10.22
N PRO A 69 -0.58 2.55 -9.20
CA PRO A 69 -0.34 2.94 -7.82
C PRO A 69 1.04 2.48 -7.33
N ALA A 70 1.56 3.16 -6.32
CA ALA A 70 2.70 2.65 -5.57
C ALA A 70 2.33 1.33 -4.89
N GLU A 71 3.33 0.50 -4.63
CA GLU A 71 3.18 -0.85 -4.11
C GLU A 71 3.73 -0.93 -2.68
N ALA A 72 2.95 -1.48 -1.76
CA ALA A 72 3.33 -1.56 -0.36
C ALA A 72 3.66 -3.00 0.06
N TYR A 73 4.70 -3.11 0.88
CA TYR A 73 5.18 -4.36 1.47
C TYR A 73 5.44 -4.16 2.95
N CYS A 74 5.13 -5.15 3.78
CA CYS A 74 5.61 -5.22 5.14
C CYS A 74 6.91 -6.05 5.16
N VAL A 75 8.02 -5.39 5.42
CA VAL A 75 9.35 -6.01 5.38
C VAL A 75 9.65 -6.75 6.68
N LYS A 76 9.24 -6.16 7.82
CA LYS A 76 9.47 -6.73 9.16
C LYS A 76 8.37 -6.28 10.12
N PRO A 77 7.69 -7.21 10.81
CA PRO A 77 7.78 -8.66 10.63
C PRO A 77 7.31 -9.09 9.24
N ARG A 78 7.83 -10.18 8.73
CA ARG A 78 7.29 -10.76 7.50
C ARG A 78 5.89 -11.30 7.75
N ILE A 79 4.94 -10.89 6.92
CA ILE A 79 3.56 -11.32 6.99
C ILE A 79 3.25 -12.19 5.77
N TYR A 80 2.68 -13.34 6.02
CA TYR A 80 2.14 -14.23 5.00
C TYR A 80 0.65 -14.37 5.25
N SER A 81 -0.15 -13.71 4.42
CA SER A 81 -1.61 -13.76 4.52
C SER A 81 -2.20 -14.52 3.35
N GLU A 82 -3.11 -15.43 3.64
CA GLU A 82 -3.91 -16.13 2.62
C GLU A 82 -4.93 -15.20 1.98
N LYS A 83 -5.20 -14.04 2.60
CA LYS A 83 -6.15 -13.04 2.13
C LYS A 83 -5.46 -11.72 1.86
N HIS A 84 -5.85 -11.07 0.77
CA HIS A 84 -5.51 -9.70 0.44
C HIS A 84 -4.00 -9.41 0.37
N GLN A 85 -3.23 -10.40 -0.06
CA GLN A 85 -1.80 -10.29 -0.30
C GLN A 85 -1.42 -11.06 -1.56
N TYR A 86 -0.55 -10.48 -2.38
CA TYR A 86 0.01 -11.15 -3.55
C TYR A 86 1.15 -12.10 -3.16
N GLU A 87 1.50 -13.03 -4.04
CA GLU A 87 2.56 -14.03 -3.78
C GLU A 87 3.93 -13.42 -3.46
N ASP A 88 4.26 -12.28 -4.07
CA ASP A 88 5.50 -11.56 -3.84
C ASP A 88 5.53 -10.78 -2.52
N GLY A 89 4.45 -10.83 -1.75
CA GLY A 89 4.30 -10.14 -0.47
C GLY A 89 3.67 -8.75 -0.57
N GLN A 90 3.38 -8.24 -1.77
CA GLN A 90 2.68 -6.99 -1.95
C GLN A 90 1.30 -7.03 -1.28
N LEU A 91 0.98 -5.98 -0.53
CA LEU A 91 -0.33 -5.82 0.09
C LEU A 91 -1.38 -5.46 -0.97
N CYS A 92 -2.51 -6.15 -0.95
CA CYS A 92 -3.61 -5.87 -1.87
C CYS A 92 -4.44 -4.70 -1.31
N LEU A 93 -4.15 -3.49 -1.78
CA LEU A 93 -4.75 -2.24 -1.29
C LEU A 93 -5.81 -1.67 -2.22
N PHE A 94 -5.67 -1.90 -3.52
CA PHE A 94 -6.52 -1.35 -4.56
C PHE A 94 -7.05 -2.45 -5.45
N ASN A 95 -8.31 -2.30 -5.84
CA ASN A 95 -8.84 -3.04 -6.96
C ASN A 95 -8.83 -2.12 -8.19
N PRO A 96 -8.18 -2.49 -9.29
CA PRO A 96 -8.14 -1.69 -10.51
C PRO A 96 -9.52 -1.33 -11.09
N LYS A 97 -10.57 -2.06 -10.68
CA LYS A 97 -11.95 -1.85 -11.13
C LYS A 97 -12.76 -0.86 -10.30
N ASP A 98 -12.20 -0.36 -9.18
CA ASP A 98 -12.94 0.48 -8.23
C ASP A 98 -13.14 1.93 -8.71
N GLY A 99 -12.54 2.36 -9.78
CA GLY A 99 -12.63 3.73 -10.24
C GLY A 99 -12.02 4.76 -9.26
N GLU A 100 -12.16 6.05 -9.60
CA GLU A 100 -11.52 7.15 -8.86
C GLU A 100 -12.03 7.35 -7.43
N GLN A 101 -13.26 6.95 -7.13
CA GLN A 101 -13.88 7.21 -5.83
C GLN A 101 -13.30 6.32 -4.73
N TYR A 102 -12.93 5.08 -5.03
CA TYR A 102 -12.50 4.07 -4.05
C TYR A 102 -11.14 3.46 -4.38
N GLY A 103 -10.54 3.86 -5.49
CA GLY A 103 -9.29 3.34 -5.97
C GLY A 103 -8.20 4.41 -6.09
N TRP A 104 -7.27 4.16 -6.96
CA TRP A 104 -6.15 5.03 -7.24
C TRP A 104 -6.53 6.12 -8.26
N ASN A 105 -6.26 7.37 -7.93
CA ASN A 105 -6.37 8.49 -8.88
C ASN A 105 -4.98 9.07 -9.15
N PRO A 106 -4.42 8.93 -10.37
CA PRO A 106 -3.07 9.38 -10.69
C PRO A 106 -2.81 10.86 -10.43
N SER A 107 -3.84 11.72 -10.55
CA SER A 107 -3.70 13.15 -10.35
C SER A 107 -3.83 13.62 -8.90
N LYS A 108 -4.41 12.80 -8.02
CA LYS A 108 -4.70 13.16 -6.62
C LYS A 108 -4.01 12.28 -5.61
N SER A 109 -3.87 10.98 -5.91
CA SER A 109 -3.28 10.02 -4.98
C SER A 109 -1.76 10.10 -4.98
N THR A 110 -1.15 9.81 -3.84
CA THR A 110 0.30 9.84 -3.62
C THR A 110 0.75 8.61 -2.84
N ALA A 111 2.04 8.51 -2.54
CA ALA A 111 2.56 7.50 -1.63
C ALA A 111 1.90 7.58 -0.22
N VAL A 112 1.43 8.77 0.18
CA VAL A 112 0.65 8.93 1.43
C VAL A 112 -0.62 8.09 1.40
N THR A 113 -1.33 8.08 0.28
CA THR A 113 -2.52 7.26 0.08
C THR A 113 -2.21 5.77 0.32
N VAL A 114 -1.14 5.29 -0.30
CA VAL A 114 -0.69 3.91 -0.17
C VAL A 114 -0.22 3.60 1.25
N GLY A 115 0.53 4.50 1.87
CA GLY A 115 0.99 4.36 3.25
C GLY A 115 -0.17 4.26 4.24
N GLY A 116 -1.17 5.12 4.11
CA GLY A 116 -2.39 5.08 4.94
C GLY A 116 -3.17 3.77 4.76
N TRP A 117 -3.31 3.32 3.53
CA TRP A 117 -3.99 2.05 3.23
C TRP A 117 -3.21 0.84 3.74
N ALA A 118 -1.88 0.87 3.67
CA ALA A 118 -1.03 -0.19 4.21
C ALA A 118 -1.16 -0.31 5.74
N ILE A 119 -1.22 0.80 6.45
CA ILE A 119 -1.46 0.82 7.91
C ILE A 119 -2.85 0.23 8.22
N GLN A 120 -3.90 0.64 7.49
CA GLN A 120 -5.24 0.07 7.64
C GLN A 120 -5.25 -1.45 7.36
N TRP A 121 -4.51 -1.88 6.35
CA TRP A 121 -4.38 -3.30 6.02
C TRP A 121 -3.77 -4.09 7.18
N LEU A 122 -2.75 -3.56 7.83
CA LEU A 122 -2.13 -4.20 9.00
C LEU A 122 -3.11 -4.33 10.18
N TYR A 123 -3.87 -3.29 10.50
CA TYR A 123 -4.93 -3.36 11.51
C TYR A 123 -5.99 -4.40 11.14
N ALA A 124 -6.41 -4.42 9.87
CA ALA A 124 -7.40 -5.38 9.38
C ALA A 124 -6.87 -6.82 9.44
N TYR A 125 -5.61 -7.04 9.06
CA TYR A 125 -4.96 -8.34 9.12
C TYR A 125 -4.96 -8.92 10.55
N TYR A 126 -4.52 -8.14 11.53
CA TYR A 126 -4.49 -8.60 12.92
C TYR A 126 -5.89 -8.77 13.51
N THR A 127 -6.84 -7.94 13.14
CA THR A 127 -8.25 -8.12 13.50
C THR A 127 -8.81 -9.41 12.92
N TRP A 128 -8.54 -9.69 11.66
CA TRP A 128 -8.93 -10.96 11.03
C TRP A 128 -8.30 -12.18 11.71
N ARG A 129 -7.02 -12.10 12.03
CA ARG A 129 -6.33 -13.19 12.77
C ARG A 129 -6.96 -13.44 14.14
N SER A 130 -7.46 -12.41 14.80
CA SER A 130 -8.06 -12.50 16.14
C SER A 130 -9.54 -12.89 16.12
N THR A 131 -10.30 -12.42 15.14
CA THR A 131 -11.77 -12.50 15.12
C THR A 131 -12.33 -13.37 14.02
N GLY A 132 -11.54 -13.72 13.01
CA GLY A 132 -11.99 -14.40 11.80
C GLY A 132 -12.68 -13.48 10.78
N LYS A 133 -12.82 -12.20 11.08
CA LYS A 133 -13.42 -11.21 10.18
C LYS A 133 -12.37 -10.18 9.74
N TRP A 134 -12.35 -9.90 8.44
CA TRP A 134 -11.54 -8.85 7.85
C TRP A 134 -12.36 -7.56 7.75
N PRO A 135 -12.08 -6.53 8.57
CA PRO A 135 -12.93 -5.33 8.62
C PRO A 135 -12.66 -4.38 7.45
N GLY A 136 -13.65 -3.55 7.12
CA GLY A 136 -13.54 -2.38 6.26
C GLY A 136 -13.07 -2.64 4.83
N ILE A 137 -11.78 -2.85 4.63
CA ILE A 137 -11.17 -3.06 3.30
C ILE A 137 -11.78 -4.25 2.56
N GLU A 138 -12.10 -5.35 3.25
CA GLU A 138 -12.66 -6.54 2.64
C GLU A 138 -14.05 -6.28 2.05
N GLU A 139 -14.88 -5.53 2.74
CA GLU A 139 -16.21 -5.18 2.25
C GLU A 139 -16.12 -4.39 0.95
N ARG A 140 -15.19 -3.46 0.89
CA ARG A 140 -14.95 -2.64 -0.30
C ARG A 140 -14.37 -3.47 -1.45
N ILE A 141 -13.40 -4.34 -1.17
CA ILE A 141 -12.80 -5.23 -2.18
C ILE A 141 -13.83 -6.24 -2.68
N LYS A 142 -14.67 -6.79 -1.81
CA LYS A 142 -15.74 -7.73 -2.19
C LYS A 142 -16.80 -7.08 -3.07
N ALA A 143 -17.18 -5.85 -2.79
CA ALA A 143 -18.17 -5.11 -3.58
C ALA A 143 -17.72 -4.91 -5.03
N SER A 144 -16.42 -4.84 -5.28
CA SER A 144 -15.85 -4.58 -6.59
C SER A 144 -15.31 -5.83 -7.31
N THR A 145 -15.21 -6.97 -6.62
CA THR A 145 -14.73 -8.22 -7.22
C THR A 145 -15.91 -8.98 -7.83
N PRO A 146 -15.92 -9.27 -9.15
CA PRO A 146 -16.95 -10.12 -9.74
C PRO A 146 -16.94 -11.49 -9.08
N LEU A 147 -18.11 -11.98 -8.70
CA LEU A 147 -18.23 -13.36 -8.22
C LEU A 147 -17.66 -14.32 -9.27
N PRO A 148 -16.86 -15.31 -8.87
CA PRO A 148 -16.34 -16.30 -9.80
C PRO A 148 -17.54 -16.96 -10.49
N ARG A 149 -17.54 -16.95 -11.84
CA ARG A 149 -18.57 -17.63 -12.62
C ARG A 149 -18.60 -19.09 -12.17
N ARG A 150 -19.73 -19.50 -11.60
CA ARG A 150 -19.97 -20.93 -11.34
C ARG A 150 -19.77 -21.66 -12.66
N ARG A 151 -18.74 -22.49 -12.76
CA ARG A 151 -18.63 -23.43 -13.87
C ARG A 151 -19.90 -24.28 -13.81
N ARG A 152 -20.77 -24.14 -14.81
CA ARG A 152 -21.86 -25.11 -15.01
C ARG A 152 -21.18 -26.46 -15.22
N ARG A 153 -21.45 -27.38 -14.31
CA ARG A 153 -21.12 -28.78 -14.52
C ARG A 153 -22.05 -29.35 -15.59
#